data_34e9fc72bfa3aff89725364a831ee943
#
_entry.id   34e9fc72bfa3aff89725364a831ee943
#
_cell.length_a   1.000
_cell.length_b   1.000
_cell.length_c   1.000
_cell.angle_alpha   90.00
_cell.angle_beta   90.00
_cell.angle_gamma   90.00
#
_symmetry.space_group_name_H-M   'P 1'
#
loop_
_entity.id
_entity.type
_entity.pdbx_description
1 polymer ?
#
loop_
_entity_poly.entity_id
_entity_poly.type
_entity_poly.pdbx_seq_one_letter_code
_entity_poly.pdbx_strand_id
1 'polypeptide(L)'
;MSRDDEDRILHGLYYYRENIDEDVQVASEQLLWLAMHPLGEGDAWHKDGKLQSLDASEFPAEVRAKLITAKLELPLRYLQYRRLITYAKRSDGMLYAAVTFAGADRAIRLHTRRGRMDLWYREHRDGIVGVTITILISFITALITVLVINKILRF
;
A
#
# COMPACT_ATOMS: atom_id res chain seq x y z
N MET A 1 0.71 6.94 -10.04
CA MET A 1 -0.16 5.98 -9.33
C MET A 1 0.02 6.24 -7.85
N SER A 2 -1.02 6.51 -7.12
CA SER A 2 -0.89 6.84 -5.71
C SER A 2 -0.77 5.54 -4.91
N ARG A 3 0.30 5.39 -4.17
CA ARG A 3 0.52 4.30 -3.19
C ARG A 3 -0.62 4.24 -2.16
N ASP A 4 -1.25 5.38 -1.94
CA ASP A 4 -2.37 5.52 -1.01
C ASP A 4 -3.59 4.70 -1.46
N ASP A 5 -3.82 4.54 -2.76
CA ASP A 5 -4.95 3.75 -3.27
C ASP A 5 -4.77 2.25 -2.97
N GLU A 6 -3.53 1.74 -3.11
CA GLU A 6 -3.19 0.35 -2.78
C GLU A 6 -3.35 0.06 -1.29
N ASP A 7 -2.83 0.95 -0.46
CA ASP A 7 -2.89 0.81 0.99
C ASP A 7 -4.34 0.93 1.51
N ARG A 8 -5.17 1.77 0.89
CA ARG A 8 -6.62 1.88 1.20
C ARG A 8 -7.37 0.60 0.86
N ILE A 9 -7.19 0.08 -0.35
CA ILE A 9 -7.82 -1.17 -0.78
C ILE A 9 -7.41 -2.32 0.15
N LEU A 10 -6.11 -2.44 0.41
CA LEU A 10 -5.59 -3.51 1.26
C LEU A 10 -6.13 -3.43 2.69
N HIS A 11 -6.15 -2.23 3.27
CA HIS A 11 -6.67 -2.00 4.62
C HIS A 11 -8.17 -2.27 4.69
N GLY A 12 -8.94 -1.83 3.69
CA GLY A 12 -10.37 -2.09 3.62
C GLY A 12 -10.71 -3.58 3.49
N LEU A 13 -9.98 -4.32 2.66
CA LEU A 13 -10.12 -5.76 2.52
C LEU A 13 -9.79 -6.50 3.83
N TYR A 14 -8.74 -6.06 4.53
CA TYR A 14 -8.37 -6.62 5.83
C TYR A 14 -9.45 -6.36 6.88
N TYR A 15 -9.91 -5.11 6.98
CA TYR A 15 -10.96 -4.73 7.93
C TYR A 15 -12.27 -5.50 7.69
N TYR A 16 -12.63 -5.71 6.43
CA TYR A 16 -13.80 -6.49 6.06
C TYR A 16 -13.68 -7.94 6.51
N ARG A 17 -12.53 -8.56 6.26
CA ARG A 17 -12.23 -9.92 6.68
C ARG A 17 -12.34 -10.11 8.20
N GLU A 18 -11.75 -9.19 8.98
CA GLU A 18 -11.69 -9.31 10.44
C GLU A 18 -13.04 -9.05 11.13
N ASN A 19 -13.89 -8.23 10.53
CA ASN A 19 -15.11 -7.76 11.21
C ASN A 19 -16.40 -8.34 10.65
N ILE A 20 -16.38 -8.93 9.46
CA ILE A 20 -17.62 -9.38 8.80
C ILE A 20 -17.55 -10.84 8.40
N ASP A 21 -16.56 -11.27 7.62
CA ASP A 21 -16.45 -12.66 7.16
C ASP A 21 -15.03 -12.96 6.67
N GLU A 22 -14.44 -14.07 7.16
CA GLU A 22 -13.08 -14.49 6.82
C GLU A 22 -12.91 -14.90 5.35
N ASP A 23 -13.97 -15.39 4.68
CA ASP A 23 -13.91 -15.99 3.34
C ASP A 23 -14.52 -15.11 2.25
N VAL A 24 -14.94 -13.88 2.55
CA VAL A 24 -15.65 -13.03 1.60
C VAL A 24 -14.73 -12.44 0.54
N GLN A 25 -15.18 -12.58 -0.69
CA GLN A 25 -14.68 -11.86 -1.84
C GLN A 25 -15.43 -10.52 -1.99
N VAL A 26 -14.71 -9.44 -1.92
CA VAL A 26 -15.25 -8.08 -2.04
C VAL A 26 -15.43 -7.71 -3.51
N ALA A 27 -16.62 -7.24 -3.87
CA ALA A 27 -16.99 -6.90 -5.25
C ALA A 27 -16.39 -5.56 -5.70
N SER A 28 -16.36 -5.34 -7.02
CA SER A 28 -15.74 -4.16 -7.63
C SER A 28 -16.31 -2.82 -7.18
N GLU A 29 -17.61 -2.72 -6.92
CA GLU A 29 -18.23 -1.49 -6.43
C GLU A 29 -17.77 -1.13 -5.01
N GLN A 30 -17.62 -2.12 -4.17
CA GLN A 30 -17.12 -1.97 -2.82
C GLN A 30 -15.62 -1.62 -2.83
N LEU A 31 -14.84 -2.27 -3.69
CA LEU A 31 -13.40 -1.97 -3.88
C LEU A 31 -13.21 -0.54 -4.39
N LEU A 32 -14.04 -0.09 -5.31
CA LEU A 32 -13.98 1.27 -5.84
C LEU A 32 -14.31 2.29 -4.75
N TRP A 33 -15.31 1.99 -3.92
CA TRP A 33 -15.63 2.81 -2.77
C TRP A 33 -14.45 2.93 -1.80
N LEU A 34 -13.79 1.81 -1.47
CA LEU A 34 -12.60 1.79 -0.63
C LEU A 34 -11.45 2.62 -1.21
N ALA A 35 -11.21 2.53 -2.52
CA ALA A 35 -10.15 3.29 -3.19
C ALA A 35 -10.39 4.80 -3.19
N MET A 36 -11.64 5.24 -3.07
CA MET A 36 -12.03 6.66 -3.10
C MET A 36 -12.10 7.32 -1.72
N HIS A 37 -12.11 6.53 -0.63
CA HIS A 37 -12.27 7.06 0.73
C HIS A 37 -10.96 6.98 1.54
N PRO A 38 -10.70 7.96 2.42
CA PRO A 38 -9.46 8.02 3.18
C PRO A 38 -9.34 6.91 4.22
N LEU A 39 -8.10 6.47 4.49
CA LEU A 39 -7.77 5.58 5.58
C LEU A 39 -8.03 6.27 6.93
N GLY A 40 -8.64 5.56 7.86
CA GLY A 40 -8.76 6.00 9.25
C GLY A 40 -10.17 6.22 9.78
N GLU A 41 -11.18 6.17 8.92
CA GLU A 41 -12.58 6.26 9.30
C GLU A 41 -13.23 4.87 9.29
N GLY A 42 -12.67 3.94 10.11
CA GLY A 42 -13.07 2.53 10.10
C GLY A 42 -14.57 2.28 10.20
N ASP A 43 -15.25 3.06 11.05
CA ASP A 43 -16.72 2.95 11.22
C ASP A 43 -17.49 3.51 10.02
N ALA A 44 -16.91 4.44 9.26
CA ALA A 44 -17.55 4.99 8.06
C ALA A 44 -17.57 4.02 6.87
N TRP A 45 -16.76 2.96 6.90
CA TRP A 45 -16.73 1.96 5.83
C TRP A 45 -17.87 0.96 5.90
N HIS A 46 -18.51 0.85 7.05
CA HIS A 46 -19.63 -0.05 7.28
C HIS A 46 -20.87 0.72 7.66
N LYS A 47 -21.95 0.38 7.02
CA LYS A 47 -23.28 0.80 7.40
C LYS A 47 -24.14 -0.45 7.56
N ASP A 48 -24.76 -0.60 8.73
CA ASP A 48 -25.64 -1.73 9.06
C ASP A 48 -24.96 -3.11 8.88
N GLY A 49 -23.65 -3.20 9.26
CA GLY A 49 -22.87 -4.45 9.15
C GLY A 49 -22.46 -4.84 7.73
N LYS A 50 -22.65 -3.96 6.75
CA LYS A 50 -22.25 -4.19 5.35
C LYS A 50 -21.23 -3.16 4.90
N LEU A 51 -20.23 -3.61 4.15
CA LEU A 51 -19.29 -2.72 3.50
C LEU A 51 -20.04 -1.78 2.55
N GLN A 52 -19.78 -0.49 2.65
CA GLN A 52 -20.39 0.48 1.74
C GLN A 52 -19.94 0.22 0.30
N SER A 53 -20.85 0.45 -0.62
CA SER A 53 -20.60 0.37 -2.06
C SER A 53 -20.98 1.69 -2.71
N LEU A 54 -20.34 2.01 -3.83
CA LEU A 54 -20.83 3.11 -4.66
C LEU A 54 -22.27 2.80 -5.10
N ASP A 55 -23.14 3.76 -4.88
CA ASP A 55 -24.50 3.62 -5.36
C ASP A 55 -24.48 3.54 -6.90
N ALA A 56 -24.97 2.41 -7.40
CA ALA A 56 -25.01 2.14 -8.83
C ALA A 56 -25.86 3.17 -9.60
N SER A 57 -26.77 3.85 -8.91
CA SER A 57 -27.64 4.89 -9.49
C SER A 57 -26.91 6.22 -9.72
N GLU A 58 -25.80 6.48 -9.01
CA GLU A 58 -25.07 7.75 -9.14
C GLU A 58 -24.24 7.84 -10.42
N PHE A 59 -23.85 6.68 -11.01
CA PHE A 59 -22.99 6.66 -12.18
C PHE A 59 -23.55 5.78 -13.30
N PRO A 60 -23.62 6.28 -14.55
CA PRO A 60 -23.93 5.47 -15.71
C PRO A 60 -22.97 4.27 -15.82
N ALA A 61 -23.45 3.14 -16.32
CA ALA A 61 -22.68 1.89 -16.42
C ALA A 61 -21.33 2.05 -17.13
N GLU A 62 -21.27 2.90 -18.18
CA GLU A 62 -20.04 3.18 -18.90
C GLU A 62 -19.01 3.97 -18.09
N VAL A 63 -19.47 4.95 -17.28
CA VAL A 63 -18.62 5.73 -16.40
C VAL A 63 -18.06 4.83 -15.31
N ARG A 64 -18.87 3.96 -14.74
CA ARG A 64 -18.49 2.97 -13.73
C ARG A 64 -17.43 2.00 -14.27
N ALA A 65 -17.64 1.44 -15.46
CA ALA A 65 -16.65 0.58 -16.10
C ALA A 65 -15.30 1.28 -16.32
N LYS A 66 -15.31 2.53 -16.77
CA LYS A 66 -14.09 3.35 -16.91
C LYS A 66 -13.41 3.62 -15.57
N LEU A 67 -14.17 3.93 -14.51
CA LEU A 67 -13.64 4.15 -13.17
C LEU A 67 -13.02 2.87 -12.59
N ILE A 68 -13.67 1.73 -12.73
CA ILE A 68 -13.15 0.43 -12.30
C ILE A 68 -11.82 0.15 -12.99
N THR A 69 -11.75 0.29 -14.30
CA THR A 69 -10.52 0.08 -15.06
C THR A 69 -9.43 1.06 -14.64
N ALA A 70 -9.73 2.35 -14.54
CA ALA A 70 -8.75 3.38 -14.24
C ALA A 70 -8.25 3.36 -12.78
N LYS A 71 -9.12 3.03 -11.82
CA LYS A 71 -8.83 3.12 -10.38
C LYS A 71 -8.49 1.80 -9.70
N LEU A 72 -9.00 0.68 -10.21
CA LEU A 72 -8.83 -0.62 -9.54
C LEU A 72 -7.88 -1.56 -10.26
N GLU A 73 -7.87 -1.59 -11.58
CA GLU A 73 -7.15 -2.65 -12.31
C GLU A 73 -5.65 -2.63 -12.03
N LEU A 74 -5.02 -1.47 -12.03
CA LEU A 74 -3.59 -1.34 -11.75
C LEU A 74 -3.26 -1.63 -10.27
N PRO A 75 -3.92 -1.02 -9.26
CA PRO A 75 -3.69 -1.36 -7.87
C PRO A 75 -3.90 -2.83 -7.56
N LEU A 76 -4.98 -3.46 -8.06
CA LEU A 76 -5.25 -4.88 -7.81
C LEU A 76 -4.20 -5.79 -8.43
N ARG A 77 -3.77 -5.52 -9.66
CA ARG A 77 -2.67 -6.27 -10.30
C ARG A 77 -1.38 -6.16 -9.50
N TYR A 78 -1.05 -4.96 -9.03
CA TYR A 78 0.15 -4.74 -8.24
C TYR A 78 0.09 -5.46 -6.89
N LEU A 79 -1.03 -5.35 -6.17
CA LEU A 79 -1.24 -6.07 -4.92
C LEU A 79 -1.20 -7.60 -5.12
N GLN A 80 -1.75 -8.10 -6.22
CA GLN A 80 -1.68 -9.52 -6.57
C GLN A 80 -0.25 -9.95 -6.91
N TYR A 81 0.48 -9.16 -7.69
CA TYR A 81 1.89 -9.42 -8.00
C TYR A 81 2.72 -9.55 -6.72
N ARG A 82 2.44 -8.72 -5.72
CA ARG A 82 3.06 -8.79 -4.38
C ARG A 82 2.48 -9.90 -3.50
N ARG A 83 1.54 -10.68 -3.99
CA ARG A 83 0.84 -11.75 -3.26
C ARG A 83 0.11 -11.28 -2.01
N LEU A 84 -0.31 -10.02 -1.97
CA LEU A 84 -1.04 -9.43 -0.84
C LEU A 84 -2.54 -9.68 -0.93
N ILE A 85 -3.04 -9.86 -2.14
CA ILE A 85 -4.43 -10.21 -2.42
C ILE A 85 -4.51 -11.33 -3.45
N THR A 86 -5.66 -11.97 -3.51
CA THR A 86 -6.12 -12.73 -4.67
C THR A 86 -7.23 -11.93 -5.33
N TYR A 87 -7.23 -11.81 -6.66
CA TYR A 87 -8.39 -11.28 -7.34
C TYR A 87 -8.71 -12.09 -8.60
N ALA A 88 -9.98 -12.12 -8.94
CA ALA A 88 -10.48 -12.78 -10.13
C ALA A 88 -11.53 -11.90 -10.82
N LYS A 89 -11.56 -11.97 -12.15
CA LYS A 89 -12.60 -11.36 -12.96
C LYS A 89 -13.58 -12.45 -13.37
N ARG A 90 -14.85 -12.28 -13.01
CA ARG A 90 -15.92 -13.20 -13.44
C ARG A 90 -16.35 -12.93 -14.88
N SER A 91 -17.11 -13.85 -15.44
CA SER A 91 -17.68 -13.76 -16.81
C SER A 91 -18.60 -12.55 -17.00
N ASP A 92 -19.20 -12.04 -15.94
CA ASP A 92 -20.02 -10.82 -15.91
C ASP A 92 -19.19 -9.52 -15.94
N GLY A 93 -17.86 -9.63 -15.93
CA GLY A 93 -16.93 -8.51 -15.91
C GLY A 93 -16.66 -7.93 -14.52
N MET A 94 -17.34 -8.43 -13.47
CA MET A 94 -17.11 -8.00 -12.10
C MET A 94 -15.77 -8.53 -11.58
N LEU A 95 -15.04 -7.66 -10.85
CA LEU A 95 -13.81 -8.01 -10.14
C LEU A 95 -14.15 -8.37 -8.69
N TYR A 96 -13.53 -9.42 -8.22
CA TYR A 96 -13.64 -9.86 -6.83
C TYR A 96 -12.24 -9.97 -6.25
N ALA A 97 -12.04 -9.44 -5.06
CA ALA A 97 -10.75 -9.50 -4.37
C ALA A 97 -10.90 -10.01 -2.94
N ALA A 98 -9.90 -10.75 -2.50
CA ALA A 98 -9.78 -11.21 -1.12
C ALA A 98 -8.35 -10.99 -0.62
N VAL A 99 -8.19 -10.63 0.64
CA VAL A 99 -6.88 -10.43 1.25
C VAL A 99 -6.22 -11.77 1.55
N THR A 100 -4.94 -11.89 1.25
CA THR A 100 -4.13 -13.06 1.66
C THR A 100 -3.61 -12.88 3.09
N PHE A 101 -3.03 -13.93 3.65
CA PHE A 101 -2.37 -13.83 4.96
C PHE A 101 -1.24 -12.77 4.97
N ALA A 102 -0.43 -12.73 3.92
CA ALA A 102 0.62 -11.73 3.77
C ALA A 102 0.04 -10.30 3.63
N GLY A 103 -1.10 -10.16 2.98
CA GLY A 103 -1.82 -8.90 2.86
C GLY A 103 -2.38 -8.43 4.20
N ALA A 104 -2.94 -9.34 4.99
CA ALA A 104 -3.42 -9.05 6.33
C ALA A 104 -2.29 -8.57 7.26
N ASP A 105 -1.14 -9.27 7.29
CA ASP A 105 0.03 -8.84 8.06
C ASP A 105 0.50 -7.44 7.66
N ARG A 106 0.54 -7.14 6.36
CA ARG A 106 0.88 -5.79 5.87
C ARG A 106 -0.16 -4.76 6.30
N ALA A 107 -1.45 -5.06 6.22
CA ALA A 107 -2.52 -4.15 6.62
C ALA A 107 -2.44 -3.80 8.11
N ILE A 108 -2.20 -4.79 8.98
CA ILE A 108 -1.98 -4.59 10.41
C ILE A 108 -0.80 -3.63 10.66
N ARG A 109 0.31 -3.81 9.94
CA ARG A 109 1.49 -2.93 10.07
C ARG A 109 1.19 -1.50 9.61
N LEU A 110 0.38 -1.33 8.56
CA LEU A 110 -0.03 0.00 8.08
C LEU A 110 -0.88 0.75 9.12
N HIS A 111 -1.61 0.04 9.97
CA HIS A 111 -2.47 0.63 11.00
C HIS A 111 -1.67 1.24 12.16
N THR A 112 -0.45 0.77 12.44
CA THR A 112 0.38 1.27 13.53
C THR A 112 1.48 2.21 13.03
N ARG A 113 1.80 3.27 13.79
CA ARG A 113 2.92 4.19 13.48
C ARG A 113 4.25 3.44 13.36
N ARG A 114 4.48 2.51 14.28
CA ARG A 114 5.70 1.67 14.29
C ARG A 114 5.77 0.75 13.08
N GLY A 115 4.66 0.12 12.72
CA GLY A 115 4.58 -0.76 11.54
C GLY A 115 4.78 -0.01 10.23
N ARG A 116 4.23 1.22 10.09
CA ARG A 116 4.48 2.08 8.93
C ARG A 116 5.96 2.45 8.80
N MET A 117 6.63 2.76 9.91
CA MET A 117 8.07 3.04 9.90
C MET A 117 8.89 1.80 9.53
N ASP A 118 8.54 0.62 10.04
CA ASP A 118 9.21 -0.64 9.69
C ASP A 118 9.06 -0.97 8.21
N LEU A 119 7.84 -0.81 7.66
CA LEU A 119 7.59 -0.99 6.23
C LEU A 119 8.38 0.01 5.38
N TRP A 120 8.38 1.29 5.76
CA TRP A 120 9.15 2.33 5.08
C TRP A 120 10.65 2.02 5.11
N TYR A 121 11.20 1.64 6.26
CA TYR A 121 12.61 1.26 6.40
C TYR A 121 12.96 0.08 5.50
N ARG A 122 12.16 -0.98 5.49
CA ARG A 122 12.40 -2.17 4.65
C ARG A 122 12.41 -1.84 3.15
N GLU A 123 11.52 -0.95 2.73
CA GLU A 123 11.41 -0.55 1.32
C GLU A 123 12.55 0.37 0.88
N HIS A 124 13.13 1.15 1.80
CA HIS A 124 14.19 2.11 1.50
C HIS A 124 15.57 1.67 2.01
N ARG A 125 15.65 0.46 2.59
CA ARG A 125 16.86 -0.05 3.23
C ARG A 125 18.10 0.09 2.34
N ASP A 126 18.01 -0.30 1.09
CA ASP A 126 19.17 -0.30 0.19
C ASP A 126 19.63 1.13 -0.14
N GLY A 127 18.69 2.07 -0.27
CA GLY A 127 18.99 3.48 -0.42
C GLY A 127 19.63 4.09 0.83
N ILE A 128 19.09 3.76 2.01
CA ILE A 128 19.62 4.23 3.30
C ILE A 128 21.03 3.70 3.52
N VAL A 129 21.25 2.41 3.26
CA VAL A 129 22.58 1.79 3.38
C VAL A 129 23.56 2.45 2.42
N GLY A 130 23.16 2.68 1.16
CA GLY A 130 24.02 3.34 0.17
C GLY A 130 24.43 4.75 0.60
N VAL A 131 23.47 5.58 1.08
CA VAL A 131 23.75 6.94 1.58
C VAL A 131 24.67 6.89 2.80
N THR A 132 24.41 5.98 3.74
CA THR A 132 25.25 5.84 4.96
C THR A 132 26.69 5.47 4.61
N ILE A 133 26.90 4.52 3.70
CA ILE A 133 28.23 4.13 3.23
C ILE A 133 28.93 5.31 2.56
N THR A 134 28.24 6.07 1.71
CA THR A 134 28.82 7.24 1.04
C THR A 134 29.28 8.30 2.04
N ILE A 135 28.47 8.61 3.05
CA ILE A 135 28.83 9.55 4.12
C ILE A 135 30.07 9.05 4.88
N LEU A 136 30.11 7.76 5.19
CA LEU A 136 31.21 7.16 5.95
C LEU A 136 32.53 7.21 5.17
N ILE A 137 32.49 6.88 3.87
CA ILE A 137 33.65 6.98 2.97
C ILE A 137 34.14 8.46 2.87
N SER A 138 33.21 9.40 2.69
CA SER A 138 33.53 10.83 2.62
C SER A 138 34.20 11.33 3.89
N PHE A 139 33.69 10.90 5.05
CA PHE A 139 34.27 11.26 6.35
C PHE A 139 35.67 10.70 6.51
N ILE A 140 35.89 9.41 6.18
CA ILE A 140 37.21 8.77 6.24
C ILE A 140 38.21 9.48 5.31
N THR A 141 37.77 9.79 4.08
CA THR A 141 38.60 10.50 3.09
C THR A 141 39.02 11.88 3.60
N ALA A 142 38.06 12.65 4.18
CA ALA A 142 38.36 13.95 4.77
C ALA A 142 39.36 13.84 5.92
N LEU A 143 39.20 12.84 6.78
CA LEU A 143 40.08 12.62 7.92
C LEU A 143 41.53 12.26 7.49
N ILE A 144 41.66 11.39 6.49
CA ILE A 144 42.97 11.04 5.89
C ILE A 144 43.63 12.28 5.28
N THR A 145 42.86 13.08 4.53
CA THR A 145 43.34 14.30 3.89
C THR A 145 43.92 15.28 4.94
N VAL A 146 43.17 15.51 6.04
CA VAL A 146 43.62 16.36 7.12
C VAL A 146 44.91 15.84 7.79
N LEU A 147 44.98 14.53 8.01
CA LEU A 147 46.19 13.92 8.61
C LEU A 147 47.41 14.04 7.69
N VAL A 148 47.25 13.84 6.39
CA VAL A 148 48.33 13.99 5.40
C VAL A 148 48.80 15.42 5.32
N ILE A 149 47.91 16.40 5.24
CA ILE A 149 48.23 17.83 5.19
C ILE A 149 48.99 18.25 6.46
N ASN A 150 48.50 17.86 7.65
CA ASN A 150 49.18 18.17 8.91
C ASN A 150 50.58 17.56 9.00
N LYS A 151 50.78 16.38 8.40
CA LYS A 151 52.09 15.75 8.37
C LYS A 151 53.06 16.50 7.43
N ILE A 152 52.55 16.94 6.27
CA ILE A 152 53.36 17.70 5.29
C ILE A 152 53.73 19.10 5.83
N LEU A 153 52.82 19.77 6.55
CA LEU A 153 53.04 21.11 7.09
C LEU A 153 53.95 21.12 8.34
N ARG A 154 54.25 19.98 8.92
CA ARG A 154 55.19 19.84 10.05
C ARG A 154 56.62 19.52 9.63
N PHE A 155 56.88 19.40 8.34
CA PHE A 155 58.20 19.34 7.74
C PHE A 155 58.55 20.68 7.07
#